data_24ae41aaefc13bafc42bb08e297f0934
#
_entry.id   24ae41aaefc13bafc42bb08e297f0934
#
_cell.length_a   1.000
_cell.length_b   1.000
_cell.length_c   1.000
_cell.angle_alpha   90.00
_cell.angle_beta   90.00
_cell.angle_gamma   90.00
#
_symmetry.space_group_name_H-M   'P 1'
#
loop_
_entity.id
_entity.type
_entity.pdbx_description
1 polymer ?
#
loop_
_entity_poly.entity_id
_entity_poly.type
_entity_poly.pdbx_seq_one_letter_code
_entity_poly.pdbx_strand_id
1 'polypeptide(L)'
;MRIIHRLTQYQRLFQKFGENLASTTVSEVAGLLFCSERHARTLIQQLQANGWLSWHSQVGRGKRAQLQCLKSPDTLRATYMQAFLEQGDHQAALELAQLEPERLQALLNPHMGGQWQADSPVLRIPYYRMLEPLNPLTATGRAEQHLIYTLHAGLTRFNTGCPQPQPDLAHHWQVSDDGLTWQFFLRSQLRWHNGERLHGQQLLQTLKLLRSNTRSQPSFANILTITLPHALCLQFTLSQPDYWLAHRLADLPCRLFHPDNPLLGAGPFKLATFEQHLLRLEQHEFYHLQHPYLEIIEYWITPNLMVQSTDGSCQHPVRITIGQEEDFPLARPVQRSMSLGFCYLAVNQHRSNMTSQQLARLLMLVQTSGILEELSIRRGIITPSHEMLPGWPIPRFASDNDSPLPAHLILIYQPPMELKSVAEQLKVVLAAQGCTLEIRASHDKQWKDSHQIEKADLLLADHLVGESPEAAMESWLRLDPLWRGILSPSQWEQQQKTLTHIQQIELASERHHQLREHYNDLMLSGLILPLFNYQYQVNAPPRINGVTLTAYGWFDFSQAWLPPTAT
;
A
#
# COMPACT_ATOMS: atom_id res chain seq x y z
N MET A 1 6.80 29.89 -9.91
CA MET A 1 7.36 29.95 -11.29
C MET A 1 8.50 30.98 -11.50
N ARG A 2 8.36 32.26 -11.18
CA ARG A 2 9.43 33.24 -11.45
C ARG A 2 10.76 32.99 -10.71
N ILE A 3 10.72 32.51 -9.47
CA ILE A 3 11.92 32.27 -8.65
C ILE A 3 12.67 31.02 -9.10
N ILE A 4 11.96 29.95 -9.41
CA ILE A 4 12.52 28.68 -9.90
C ILE A 4 13.32 28.92 -11.20
N HIS A 5 12.73 29.63 -12.13
CA HIS A 5 13.40 29.98 -13.38
C HIS A 5 14.66 30.83 -13.14
N ARG A 6 14.62 31.80 -12.22
CA ARG A 6 15.82 32.60 -11.85
C ARG A 6 16.91 31.75 -11.21
N LEU A 7 16.57 30.82 -10.35
CA LEU A 7 17.54 29.90 -9.74
C LEU A 7 18.21 29.03 -10.78
N THR A 8 17.46 28.50 -11.76
CA THR A 8 18.04 27.74 -12.88
C THR A 8 19.01 28.55 -13.69
N GLN A 9 18.71 29.83 -13.99
CA GLN A 9 19.61 30.71 -14.70
C GLN A 9 20.82 31.11 -13.85
N TYR A 10 20.62 31.41 -12.57
CA TYR A 10 21.70 31.70 -11.64
C TYR A 10 22.64 30.51 -11.45
N GLN A 11 22.15 29.30 -11.43
CA GLN A 11 22.96 28.07 -11.35
C GLN A 11 23.94 27.97 -12.52
N ARG A 12 23.52 28.31 -13.76
CA ARG A 12 24.41 28.34 -14.92
C ARG A 12 25.56 29.37 -14.76
N LEU A 13 25.24 30.53 -14.17
CA LEU A 13 26.27 31.53 -13.86
C LEU A 13 27.24 31.04 -12.80
N PHE A 14 26.70 30.43 -11.73
CA PHE A 14 27.49 29.88 -10.63
C PHE A 14 28.42 28.74 -11.09
N GLN A 15 27.91 27.84 -11.93
CA GLN A 15 28.72 26.75 -12.51
C GLN A 15 29.91 27.27 -13.32
N LYS A 16 29.76 28.43 -13.99
CA LYS A 16 30.82 29.02 -14.79
C LYS A 16 31.81 29.89 -14.00
N PHE A 17 31.28 30.69 -13.06
CA PHE A 17 32.07 31.73 -12.38
C PHE A 17 32.42 31.38 -10.93
N GLY A 18 31.63 30.52 -10.27
CA GLY A 18 31.81 30.18 -8.86
C GLY A 18 31.63 31.40 -7.96
N GLU A 19 32.21 31.33 -6.75
CA GLU A 19 32.18 32.41 -5.73
C GLU A 19 33.32 33.42 -5.92
N ASN A 20 34.26 33.14 -6.82
CA ASN A 20 35.39 34.00 -7.07
C ASN A 20 35.01 35.21 -7.93
N LEU A 21 35.73 36.29 -7.74
CA LEU A 21 35.59 37.48 -8.58
C LEU A 21 36.04 37.17 -10.00
N ALA A 22 35.15 37.26 -10.96
CA ALA A 22 35.38 36.92 -12.36
C ALA A 22 35.20 38.13 -13.29
N SER A 23 36.03 38.23 -14.31
CA SER A 23 35.93 39.28 -15.34
C SER A 23 35.12 38.78 -16.53
N THR A 24 33.97 39.40 -16.83
CA THR A 24 33.04 38.98 -17.87
C THR A 24 32.38 40.16 -18.59
N THR A 25 31.61 39.88 -19.65
CA THR A 25 30.81 40.86 -20.39
C THR A 25 29.34 40.49 -20.38
N VAL A 26 28.45 41.45 -20.62
CA VAL A 26 27.02 41.19 -20.75
C VAL A 26 26.73 40.19 -21.89
N SER A 27 27.53 40.26 -22.98
CA SER A 27 27.39 39.33 -24.12
C SER A 27 27.74 37.90 -23.73
N GLU A 28 28.83 37.69 -22.96
CA GLU A 28 29.19 36.36 -22.42
C GLU A 28 28.11 35.80 -21.48
N VAL A 29 27.56 36.63 -20.59
CA VAL A 29 26.45 36.26 -19.71
C VAL A 29 25.20 35.91 -20.53
N ALA A 30 24.86 36.70 -21.53
CA ALA A 30 23.72 36.45 -22.42
C ALA A 30 23.86 35.11 -23.17
N GLY A 31 25.08 34.80 -23.64
CA GLY A 31 25.39 33.50 -24.26
C GLY A 31 25.22 32.33 -23.31
N LEU A 32 25.70 32.44 -22.06
CA LEU A 32 25.51 31.40 -21.02
C LEU A 32 24.04 31.17 -20.64
N LEU A 33 23.25 32.23 -20.66
CA LEU A 33 21.83 32.19 -20.28
C LEU A 33 20.90 31.93 -21.47
N PHE A 34 21.45 31.78 -22.68
CA PHE A 34 20.70 31.61 -23.92
C PHE A 34 19.62 32.68 -24.12
N CYS A 35 19.98 33.97 -23.90
CA CYS A 35 19.03 35.07 -23.96
C CYS A 35 19.66 36.33 -24.64
N SER A 36 18.81 37.32 -24.90
CA SER A 36 19.32 38.61 -25.44
C SER A 36 20.11 39.38 -24.38
N GLU A 37 21.06 40.21 -24.79
CA GLU A 37 21.82 41.09 -23.88
C GLU A 37 20.93 42.03 -23.06
N ARG A 38 19.81 42.47 -23.61
CA ARG A 38 18.83 43.28 -22.89
C ARG A 38 18.22 42.49 -21.73
N HIS A 39 17.87 41.24 -21.97
CA HIS A 39 17.31 40.34 -20.93
C HIS A 39 18.38 39.99 -19.88
N ALA A 40 19.62 39.73 -20.31
CA ALA A 40 20.74 39.46 -19.41
C ALA A 40 21.00 40.63 -18.45
N ARG A 41 20.97 41.90 -18.94
CA ARG A 41 21.10 43.09 -18.08
C ARG A 41 19.97 43.16 -17.04
N THR A 42 18.74 42.92 -17.45
CA THR A 42 17.59 42.91 -16.52
C THR A 42 17.75 41.84 -15.47
N LEU A 43 18.19 40.64 -15.86
CA LEU A 43 18.40 39.53 -14.93
C LEU A 43 19.54 39.80 -13.96
N ILE A 44 20.68 40.31 -14.44
CA ILE A 44 21.83 40.72 -13.59
C ILE A 44 21.37 41.73 -12.53
N GLN A 45 20.59 42.76 -12.92
CA GLN A 45 20.04 43.73 -11.98
C GLN A 45 19.12 43.07 -10.94
N GLN A 46 18.26 42.14 -11.35
CA GLN A 46 17.39 41.42 -10.42
C GLN A 46 18.16 40.51 -9.45
N LEU A 47 19.18 39.80 -9.95
CA LEU A 47 20.04 38.94 -9.11
C LEU A 47 20.85 39.77 -8.12
N GLN A 48 21.34 40.92 -8.54
CA GLN A 48 22.07 41.88 -7.69
C GLN A 48 21.12 42.47 -6.62
N ALA A 49 19.94 42.91 -7.01
CA ALA A 49 18.93 43.41 -6.06
C ALA A 49 18.52 42.39 -5.00
N ASN A 50 18.50 41.09 -5.34
CA ASN A 50 18.25 40.01 -4.44
C ASN A 50 19.48 39.56 -3.61
N GLY A 51 20.65 40.18 -3.83
CA GLY A 51 21.87 39.83 -3.11
C GLY A 51 22.46 38.47 -3.49
N TRP A 52 22.16 37.94 -4.67
CA TRP A 52 22.70 36.66 -5.15
C TRP A 52 24.07 36.81 -5.80
N LEU A 53 24.29 37.97 -6.50
CA LEU A 53 25.56 38.29 -7.10
C LEU A 53 25.88 39.78 -6.93
N SER A 54 27.13 40.15 -7.09
CA SER A 54 27.58 41.52 -7.31
C SER A 54 28.01 41.72 -8.77
N TRP A 55 27.69 42.88 -9.33
CA TRP A 55 28.07 43.26 -10.68
C TRP A 55 28.62 44.67 -10.69
N HIS A 56 29.88 44.83 -11.03
CA HIS A 56 30.58 46.13 -11.13
C HIS A 56 31.00 46.40 -12.57
N SER A 57 30.26 47.28 -13.25
CA SER A 57 30.59 47.69 -14.60
C SER A 57 31.75 48.72 -14.58
N GLN A 58 32.73 48.54 -15.44
CA GLN A 58 33.77 49.55 -15.68
C GLN A 58 33.33 50.46 -16.81
N VAL A 59 33.56 51.78 -16.64
CA VAL A 59 33.25 52.79 -17.65
C VAL A 59 34.28 52.75 -18.78
N GLY A 60 33.85 52.56 -20.03
CA GLY A 60 34.67 52.57 -21.23
C GLY A 60 34.31 51.49 -22.25
N ARG A 61 34.50 51.79 -23.54
CA ARG A 61 34.20 50.87 -24.66
C ARG A 61 35.16 49.65 -24.59
N GLY A 62 34.61 48.43 -24.49
CA GLY A 62 35.40 47.19 -24.44
C GLY A 62 35.92 46.77 -23.06
N LYS A 63 35.59 47.48 -21.98
CA LYS A 63 35.97 47.07 -20.61
C LYS A 63 35.06 45.95 -20.08
N ARG A 64 35.68 44.97 -19.41
CA ARG A 64 34.98 43.83 -18.79
C ARG A 64 34.46 44.24 -17.44
N ALA A 65 33.24 43.82 -17.11
CA ALA A 65 32.66 43.96 -15.77
C ALA A 65 33.24 42.91 -14.83
N GLN A 66 33.15 43.17 -13.52
CA GLN A 66 33.45 42.20 -12.48
C GLN A 66 32.15 41.62 -11.97
N LEU A 67 32.05 40.29 -11.98
CA LEU A 67 30.94 39.51 -11.44
C LEU A 67 31.45 38.62 -10.31
N GLN A 68 30.73 38.57 -9.22
CA GLN A 68 30.95 37.63 -8.12
C GLN A 68 29.63 37.08 -7.66
N CYS A 69 29.50 35.74 -7.59
CA CYS A 69 28.36 35.10 -6.97
C CYS A 69 28.51 35.14 -5.45
N LEU A 70 27.51 35.67 -4.74
CA LEU A 70 27.56 35.93 -3.31
C LEU A 70 26.96 34.80 -2.47
N LYS A 71 26.14 33.95 -3.07
CA LYS A 71 25.48 32.81 -2.41
C LYS A 71 25.55 31.60 -3.31
N SER A 72 25.73 30.43 -2.74
CA SER A 72 25.63 29.21 -3.54
C SER A 72 24.18 28.94 -3.96
N PRO A 73 23.94 28.30 -5.11
CA PRO A 73 22.60 27.85 -5.51
C PRO A 73 21.93 26.97 -4.46
N ASP A 74 22.69 26.13 -3.75
CA ASP A 74 22.21 25.25 -2.70
C ASP A 74 21.66 26.02 -1.50
N THR A 75 22.41 27.03 -1.03
CA THR A 75 21.96 27.92 0.06
C THR A 75 20.68 28.66 -0.32
N LEU A 76 20.60 29.13 -1.56
CA LEU A 76 19.40 29.81 -2.06
C LEU A 76 18.21 28.86 -2.13
N ARG A 77 18.40 27.62 -2.64
CA ARG A 77 17.34 26.62 -2.68
C ARG A 77 16.83 26.29 -1.29
N ALA A 78 17.72 25.99 -0.36
CA ALA A 78 17.33 25.71 1.02
C ALA A 78 16.52 26.86 1.64
N THR A 79 16.95 28.09 1.42
CA THR A 79 16.27 29.30 1.94
C THR A 79 14.86 29.45 1.31
N TYR A 80 14.74 29.31 -0.02
CA TYR A 80 13.44 29.46 -0.66
C TYR A 80 12.51 28.27 -0.42
N MET A 81 13.06 27.06 -0.31
CA MET A 81 12.30 25.88 0.06
C MET A 81 11.67 26.04 1.44
N GLN A 82 12.46 26.49 2.42
CA GLN A 82 11.96 26.80 3.75
C GLN A 82 10.85 27.86 3.71
N ALA A 83 11.06 28.95 2.97
CA ALA A 83 10.09 30.03 2.84
C ALA A 83 8.78 29.58 2.16
N PHE A 84 8.85 28.70 1.13
CA PHE A 84 7.65 28.12 0.50
C PHE A 84 6.88 27.22 1.47
N LEU A 85 7.59 26.41 2.25
CA LEU A 85 6.97 25.54 3.24
C LEU A 85 6.29 26.32 4.35
N GLU A 86 6.92 27.40 4.84
CA GLU A 86 6.33 28.30 5.84
C GLU A 86 5.08 29.02 5.32
N GLN A 87 5.02 29.29 4.00
CA GLN A 87 3.87 29.87 3.31
C GLN A 87 2.80 28.83 2.93
N GLY A 88 3.06 27.52 3.13
CA GLY A 88 2.18 26.44 2.72
C GLY A 88 2.18 26.15 1.20
N ASP A 89 3.13 26.74 0.44
CA ASP A 89 3.26 26.48 -1.01
C ASP A 89 4.12 25.22 -1.25
N HIS A 90 3.54 24.08 -0.97
CA HIS A 90 4.19 22.77 -1.08
C HIS A 90 4.57 22.42 -2.53
N GLN A 91 3.76 22.89 -3.49
CA GLN A 91 4.04 22.68 -4.91
C GLN A 91 5.32 23.39 -5.33
N ALA A 92 5.47 24.67 -4.99
CA ALA A 92 6.68 25.42 -5.30
C ALA A 92 7.93 24.84 -4.60
N ALA A 93 7.79 24.36 -3.37
CA ALA A 93 8.87 23.68 -2.64
C ALA A 93 9.31 22.40 -3.35
N LEU A 94 8.38 21.56 -3.79
CA LEU A 94 8.68 20.32 -4.52
C LEU A 94 9.24 20.59 -5.93
N GLU A 95 8.69 21.54 -6.68
CA GLU A 95 9.22 21.96 -7.96
C GLU A 95 10.68 22.45 -7.83
N LEU A 96 10.98 23.19 -6.78
CA LEU A 96 12.33 23.66 -6.49
C LEU A 96 13.29 22.50 -6.15
N ALA A 97 12.82 21.51 -5.40
CA ALA A 97 13.59 20.33 -5.05
C ALA A 97 13.86 19.43 -6.27
N GLN A 98 12.92 19.31 -7.20
CA GLN A 98 13.04 18.50 -8.42
C GLN A 98 14.08 19.03 -9.45
N LEU A 99 14.56 20.25 -9.30
CA LEU A 99 15.64 20.78 -10.17
C LEU A 99 16.96 19.99 -10.07
N GLU A 100 17.16 19.24 -8.99
CA GLU A 100 18.32 18.36 -8.78
C GLU A 100 17.88 16.99 -8.28
N PRO A 101 17.47 16.08 -9.18
CA PRO A 101 16.98 14.75 -8.80
C PRO A 101 17.98 13.95 -7.96
N GLU A 102 19.27 14.09 -8.23
CA GLU A 102 20.35 13.41 -7.50
C GLU A 102 20.46 13.87 -6.02
N ARG A 103 20.03 15.09 -5.73
CA ARG A 103 20.07 15.70 -4.38
C ARG A 103 18.69 15.81 -3.74
N LEU A 104 17.66 15.41 -4.46
CA LEU A 104 16.26 15.55 -4.03
C LEU A 104 16.03 14.95 -2.64
N GLN A 105 16.58 13.78 -2.39
CA GLN A 105 16.47 13.10 -1.09
C GLN A 105 17.14 13.93 0.03
N ALA A 106 18.34 14.45 -0.21
CA ALA A 106 19.06 15.26 0.78
C ALA A 106 18.34 16.59 1.09
N LEU A 107 17.71 17.20 0.08
CA LEU A 107 16.94 18.44 0.22
C LEU A 107 15.61 18.19 0.98
N LEU A 108 14.96 17.06 0.76
CA LEU A 108 13.68 16.74 1.41
C LEU A 108 13.84 16.18 2.83
N ASN A 109 14.91 15.42 3.11
CA ASN A 109 15.12 14.75 4.40
C ASN A 109 14.93 15.65 5.63
N PRO A 110 15.41 16.92 5.70
CA PRO A 110 15.19 17.80 6.84
C PRO A 110 13.72 18.10 7.12
N HIS A 111 12.88 18.02 6.08
CA HIS A 111 11.46 18.37 6.14
C HIS A 111 10.54 17.16 6.28
N MET A 112 11.08 15.92 6.20
CA MET A 112 10.32 14.68 6.29
C MET A 112 10.24 14.17 7.73
N GLY A 113 9.27 13.27 7.97
CA GLY A 113 9.00 12.70 9.27
C GLY A 113 8.14 13.58 10.16
N GLY A 114 8.19 13.32 11.47
CA GLY A 114 7.42 14.08 12.46
C GLY A 114 7.99 15.48 12.69
N GLN A 115 7.15 16.49 12.68
CA GLN A 115 7.52 17.89 12.89
C GLN A 115 6.41 18.64 13.62
N TRP A 116 6.78 19.65 14.39
CA TRP A 116 5.86 20.63 14.95
C TRP A 116 5.74 21.82 13.98
N GLN A 117 4.54 22.10 13.52
CA GLN A 117 4.23 23.31 12.74
C GLN A 117 3.38 24.22 13.59
N ALA A 118 3.98 25.28 14.17
CA ALA A 118 3.44 25.97 15.31
C ALA A 118 3.12 24.97 16.44
N ASP A 119 1.87 24.87 16.87
CA ASP A 119 1.43 23.96 17.93
C ASP A 119 0.86 22.61 17.39
N SER A 120 0.84 22.42 16.07
CA SER A 120 0.25 21.23 15.43
C SER A 120 1.29 20.16 15.12
N PRO A 121 1.08 18.91 15.56
CA PRO A 121 1.94 17.78 15.21
C PRO A 121 1.65 17.29 13.79
N VAL A 122 2.62 17.45 12.91
CA VAL A 122 2.55 17.12 11.47
C VAL A 122 3.47 15.96 11.15
N LEU A 123 3.00 15.00 10.37
CA LEU A 123 3.81 13.93 9.80
C LEU A 123 3.91 14.11 8.28
N ARG A 124 5.12 14.20 7.75
CA ARG A 124 5.40 14.30 6.32
C ARG A 124 6.05 13.03 5.80
N ILE A 125 5.46 12.47 4.75
CA ILE A 125 5.87 11.20 4.15
C ILE A 125 6.17 11.43 2.67
N PRO A 126 7.38 11.12 2.16
CA PRO A 126 7.65 11.14 0.72
C PRO A 126 6.92 9.96 0.06
N TYR A 127 6.25 10.21 -1.06
CA TYR A 127 5.54 9.17 -1.79
C TYR A 127 5.98 9.13 -3.27
N TYR A 128 6.20 7.94 -3.80
CA TYR A 128 6.94 7.72 -5.05
C TYR A 128 6.10 7.77 -6.33
N ARG A 129 4.77 7.75 -6.24
CA ARG A 129 3.88 7.77 -7.41
C ARG A 129 2.64 8.62 -7.17
N MET A 130 2.00 9.02 -8.23
CA MET A 130 0.69 9.64 -8.13
C MET A 130 -0.32 8.64 -7.56
N LEU A 131 -1.20 9.14 -6.71
CA LEU A 131 -2.32 8.38 -6.16
C LEU A 131 -3.50 8.43 -7.13
N GLU A 132 -4.19 7.31 -7.26
CA GLU A 132 -5.46 7.25 -7.98
C GLU A 132 -6.58 7.89 -7.15
N PRO A 133 -7.72 8.25 -7.76
CA PRO A 133 -8.85 8.80 -7.03
C PRO A 133 -9.28 7.89 -5.85
N LEU A 134 -9.44 8.49 -4.67
CA LEU A 134 -9.77 7.79 -3.42
C LEU A 134 -11.26 7.45 -3.32
N ASN A 135 -11.80 6.82 -4.36
CA ASN A 135 -13.20 6.40 -4.38
C ASN A 135 -13.33 4.96 -3.83
N PRO A 136 -14.08 4.74 -2.73
CA PRO A 136 -14.26 3.41 -2.12
C PRO A 136 -14.82 2.35 -3.07
N LEU A 137 -15.59 2.77 -4.07
CA LEU A 137 -16.22 1.86 -5.02
C LEU A 137 -15.29 1.35 -6.13
N THR A 138 -14.19 2.07 -6.41
CA THR A 138 -13.34 1.79 -7.59
C THR A 138 -11.85 1.63 -7.30
N ALA A 139 -11.36 2.17 -6.19
CA ALA A 139 -9.93 2.16 -5.88
C ALA A 139 -9.40 0.73 -5.64
N THR A 140 -8.31 0.37 -6.33
CA THR A 140 -7.71 -0.98 -6.28
C THR A 140 -6.28 -0.98 -5.73
N GLY A 141 -5.57 0.15 -5.79
CA GLY A 141 -4.19 0.27 -5.30
C GLY A 141 -4.10 0.12 -3.77
N ARG A 142 -3.07 -0.55 -3.26
CA ARG A 142 -2.87 -0.75 -1.80
C ARG A 142 -2.82 0.57 -1.03
N ALA A 143 -2.17 1.58 -1.58
CA ALA A 143 -2.07 2.90 -0.97
C ALA A 143 -3.43 3.58 -0.86
N GLU A 144 -4.18 3.55 -1.95
CA GLU A 144 -5.52 4.10 -2.04
C GLU A 144 -6.46 3.37 -1.08
N GLN A 145 -6.37 2.05 -0.99
CA GLN A 145 -7.14 1.24 -0.05
C GLN A 145 -6.84 1.59 1.41
N HIS A 146 -5.56 1.77 1.75
CA HIS A 146 -5.16 2.22 3.09
C HIS A 146 -5.71 3.62 3.41
N LEU A 147 -5.61 4.55 2.46
CA LEU A 147 -6.16 5.90 2.63
C LEU A 147 -7.69 5.89 2.77
N ILE A 148 -8.39 5.06 2.00
CA ILE A 148 -9.83 4.86 2.13
C ILE A 148 -10.17 4.30 3.52
N TYR A 149 -9.41 3.35 4.03
CA TYR A 149 -9.60 2.82 5.37
C TYR A 149 -9.41 3.90 6.45
N THR A 150 -8.51 4.83 6.22
CA THR A 150 -8.24 5.97 7.10
C THR A 150 -9.32 7.06 7.04
N LEU A 151 -9.89 7.29 5.84
CA LEU A 151 -10.90 8.32 5.61
C LEU A 151 -12.33 7.86 5.96
N HIS A 152 -12.61 6.56 5.91
CA HIS A 152 -13.97 6.05 6.00
C HIS A 152 -14.13 5.08 7.18
N ALA A 153 -15.25 5.19 7.88
CA ALA A 153 -15.63 4.25 8.93
C ALA A 153 -16.50 3.11 8.36
N GLY A 154 -16.58 1.98 9.07
CA GLY A 154 -17.50 0.89 8.81
C GLY A 154 -18.60 0.80 9.87
N LEU A 155 -19.53 -0.13 9.74
CA LEU A 155 -20.38 -0.48 10.89
C LEU A 155 -19.55 -1.11 11.99
N THR A 156 -18.61 -1.96 11.60
CA THR A 156 -17.58 -2.59 12.41
C THR A 156 -16.21 -2.30 11.81
N ARG A 157 -15.14 -2.57 12.56
CA ARG A 157 -13.75 -2.36 12.11
C ARG A 157 -12.83 -3.44 12.66
N PHE A 158 -11.65 -3.59 12.07
CA PHE A 158 -10.55 -4.31 12.69
C PHE A 158 -9.59 -3.33 13.36
N ASN A 159 -9.06 -3.73 14.49
CA ASN A 159 -7.94 -3.04 15.14
C ASN A 159 -6.67 -3.83 14.87
N THR A 160 -5.54 -3.13 14.72
CA THR A 160 -4.23 -3.76 14.54
C THR A 160 -3.97 -4.79 15.64
N GLY A 161 -3.69 -6.02 15.22
CA GLY A 161 -3.45 -7.16 16.13
C GLY A 161 -4.69 -7.77 16.77
N CYS A 162 -5.91 -7.34 16.40
CA CYS A 162 -7.16 -7.92 16.88
C CYS A 162 -7.95 -8.54 15.71
N PRO A 163 -8.02 -9.88 15.58
CA PRO A 163 -8.67 -10.54 14.45
C PRO A 163 -10.19 -10.48 14.48
N GLN A 164 -10.78 -10.16 15.64
CA GLN A 164 -12.23 -10.06 15.79
C GLN A 164 -12.73 -8.67 15.46
N PRO A 165 -13.90 -8.54 14.81
CA PRO A 165 -14.49 -7.24 14.51
C PRO A 165 -14.80 -6.47 15.81
N GLN A 166 -14.49 -5.19 15.77
CA GLN A 166 -14.70 -4.25 16.88
C GLN A 166 -15.78 -3.26 16.51
N PRO A 167 -16.47 -2.65 17.49
CA PRO A 167 -17.41 -1.56 17.26
C PRO A 167 -16.76 -0.38 16.53
N ASP A 168 -17.50 0.17 15.52
CA ASP A 168 -17.13 1.41 14.82
C ASP A 168 -18.33 2.37 14.81
N LEU A 169 -19.00 2.64 13.70
CA LEU A 169 -20.23 3.44 13.66
C LEU A 169 -21.35 2.79 14.46
N ALA A 170 -21.44 1.45 14.46
CA ALA A 170 -22.23 0.71 15.42
C ALA A 170 -21.43 0.49 16.70
N HIS A 171 -22.04 0.78 17.85
CA HIS A 171 -21.42 0.51 19.16
C HIS A 171 -21.66 -0.91 19.65
N HIS A 172 -22.67 -1.59 19.10
CA HIS A 172 -23.05 -2.95 19.45
C HIS A 172 -23.86 -3.59 18.31
N TRP A 173 -23.91 -4.91 18.28
CA TRP A 173 -24.80 -5.65 17.40
C TRP A 173 -25.35 -6.90 18.11
N GLN A 174 -26.49 -7.36 17.64
CA GLN A 174 -27.16 -8.57 18.11
C GLN A 174 -27.57 -9.43 16.92
N VAL A 175 -27.61 -10.74 17.17
CA VAL A 175 -28.01 -11.74 16.19
C VAL A 175 -29.21 -12.50 16.78
N SER A 176 -30.23 -12.79 15.99
CA SER A 176 -31.34 -13.64 16.39
C SER A 176 -30.90 -15.08 16.58
N ASP A 177 -31.63 -15.84 17.37
CA ASP A 177 -31.33 -17.25 17.70
C ASP A 177 -31.21 -18.15 16.45
N ASP A 178 -31.90 -17.81 15.36
CA ASP A 178 -31.83 -18.51 14.08
C ASP A 178 -30.67 -18.05 13.19
N GLY A 179 -29.90 -17.03 13.63
CA GLY A 179 -28.78 -16.46 12.87
C GLY A 179 -29.16 -15.65 11.63
N LEU A 180 -30.46 -15.43 11.39
CA LEU A 180 -30.98 -14.82 10.16
C LEU A 180 -31.16 -13.31 10.24
N THR A 181 -31.28 -12.75 11.45
CA THR A 181 -31.50 -11.31 11.65
C THR A 181 -30.36 -10.72 12.47
N TRP A 182 -29.68 -9.74 11.88
CA TRP A 182 -28.62 -8.98 12.53
C TRP A 182 -29.05 -7.55 12.72
N GLN A 183 -28.92 -7.01 13.95
CA GLN A 183 -29.21 -5.63 14.29
C GLN A 183 -27.95 -4.93 14.74
N PHE A 184 -27.60 -3.83 14.06
CA PHE A 184 -26.45 -2.98 14.38
C PHE A 184 -26.94 -1.66 14.98
N PHE A 185 -26.57 -1.38 16.23
CA PHE A 185 -26.98 -0.20 16.99
C PHE A 185 -25.97 0.92 16.80
N LEU A 186 -26.39 1.96 16.11
CA LEU A 186 -25.55 3.10 15.76
C LEU A 186 -25.27 3.98 16.98
N ARG A 187 -24.07 4.56 17.04
CA ARG A 187 -23.76 5.61 18.01
C ARG A 187 -24.65 6.84 17.76
N SER A 188 -24.99 7.53 18.83
CA SER A 188 -25.63 8.83 18.73
C SER A 188 -24.61 9.91 18.32
N GLN A 189 -25.05 11.00 17.68
CA GLN A 189 -24.24 12.18 17.35
C GLN A 189 -23.07 11.93 16.36
N LEU A 190 -23.15 10.90 15.54
CA LEU A 190 -22.19 10.68 14.46
C LEU A 190 -22.19 11.87 13.49
N ARG A 191 -21.00 12.19 12.96
CA ARG A 191 -20.81 13.29 12.00
C ARG A 191 -19.94 12.85 10.83
N TRP A 192 -20.21 13.42 9.68
CA TRP A 192 -19.34 13.38 8.53
C TRP A 192 -18.17 14.36 8.69
N HIS A 193 -17.13 14.21 7.88
CA HIS A 193 -15.94 15.07 7.89
C HIS A 193 -16.25 16.58 7.71
N ASN A 194 -17.36 16.92 7.06
CA ASN A 194 -17.82 18.31 6.91
C ASN A 194 -18.56 18.86 8.14
N GLY A 195 -18.68 18.06 9.22
CA GLY A 195 -19.38 18.43 10.45
C GLY A 195 -20.89 18.18 10.43
N GLU A 196 -21.49 17.84 9.29
CA GLU A 196 -22.90 17.50 9.19
C GLU A 196 -23.22 16.23 9.98
N ARG A 197 -24.43 16.18 10.52
CA ARG A 197 -24.88 14.99 11.25
C ARG A 197 -25.05 13.80 10.31
N LEU A 198 -24.45 12.68 10.69
CA LEU A 198 -24.60 11.42 9.99
C LEU A 198 -25.90 10.74 10.47
N HIS A 199 -26.79 10.44 9.54
CA HIS A 199 -28.07 9.80 9.81
C HIS A 199 -28.08 8.34 9.32
N GLY A 200 -28.77 7.44 10.05
CA GLY A 200 -28.94 6.04 9.67
C GLY A 200 -29.52 5.86 8.26
N GLN A 201 -30.36 6.79 7.81
CA GLN A 201 -30.91 6.78 6.44
C GLN A 201 -29.83 6.94 5.36
N GLN A 202 -28.82 7.76 5.59
CA GLN A 202 -27.68 7.93 4.68
C GLN A 202 -26.84 6.65 4.63
N LEU A 203 -26.60 6.00 5.79
CA LEU A 203 -25.91 4.72 5.83
C LEU A 203 -26.68 3.62 5.09
N LEU A 204 -28.02 3.59 5.24
CA LEU A 204 -28.85 2.65 4.49
C LEU A 204 -28.73 2.87 2.98
N GLN A 205 -28.69 4.13 2.52
CA GLN A 205 -28.47 4.46 1.11
C GLN A 205 -27.11 3.97 0.62
N THR A 206 -26.03 4.24 1.37
CA THR A 206 -24.68 3.77 1.02
C THR A 206 -24.60 2.24 0.98
N LEU A 207 -25.20 1.55 1.95
CA LEU A 207 -25.25 0.07 1.96
C LEU A 207 -25.98 -0.49 0.72
N LYS A 208 -27.02 0.19 0.24
CA LYS A 208 -27.70 -0.18 -1.02
C LYS A 208 -26.80 0.03 -2.24
N LEU A 209 -26.03 1.13 -2.27
CA LEU A 209 -25.02 1.38 -3.31
C LEU A 209 -23.95 0.29 -3.30
N LEU A 210 -23.40 -0.04 -2.14
CA LEU A 210 -22.41 -1.10 -1.97
C LEU A 210 -22.95 -2.46 -2.43
N ARG A 211 -24.19 -2.79 -2.10
CA ARG A 211 -24.83 -4.04 -2.53
C ARG A 211 -24.98 -4.16 -4.05
N SER A 212 -25.12 -3.05 -4.76
CA SER A 212 -25.21 -3.01 -6.23
C SER A 212 -23.85 -2.90 -6.94
N ASN A 213 -22.77 -2.60 -6.21
CA ASN A 213 -21.44 -2.46 -6.78
C ASN A 213 -20.77 -3.83 -6.93
N THR A 214 -20.21 -4.13 -8.09
CA THR A 214 -19.63 -5.45 -8.43
C THR A 214 -18.50 -5.90 -7.48
N ARG A 215 -17.76 -4.96 -6.89
CA ARG A 215 -16.65 -5.25 -5.98
C ARG A 215 -17.11 -5.63 -4.57
N SER A 216 -18.10 -4.93 -4.03
CA SER A 216 -18.62 -5.17 -2.69
C SER A 216 -19.80 -6.14 -2.66
N GLN A 217 -20.51 -6.30 -3.78
CA GLN A 217 -21.66 -7.19 -3.92
C GLN A 217 -21.45 -8.61 -3.35
N PRO A 218 -20.28 -9.25 -3.51
CA PRO A 218 -20.07 -10.59 -2.93
C PRO A 218 -20.16 -10.62 -1.40
N SER A 219 -19.76 -9.54 -0.72
CA SER A 219 -19.92 -9.41 0.75
C SER A 219 -21.38 -9.32 1.21
N PHE A 220 -22.29 -9.02 0.29
CA PHE A 220 -23.72 -8.88 0.51
C PHE A 220 -24.55 -10.04 -0.06
N ALA A 221 -23.90 -11.11 -0.53
CA ALA A 221 -24.57 -12.19 -1.28
C ALA A 221 -25.71 -12.86 -0.50
N ASN A 222 -25.54 -13.04 0.81
CA ASN A 222 -26.54 -13.67 1.69
C ASN A 222 -27.59 -12.69 2.23
N ILE A 223 -27.49 -11.39 1.95
CA ILE A 223 -28.37 -10.39 2.52
C ILE A 223 -29.63 -10.26 1.64
N LEU A 224 -30.78 -10.60 2.19
CA LEU A 224 -32.08 -10.41 1.54
C LEU A 224 -32.52 -8.95 1.60
N THR A 225 -32.54 -8.37 2.80
CA THR A 225 -32.99 -7.00 3.03
C THR A 225 -32.09 -6.27 4.03
N ILE A 226 -31.99 -4.95 3.82
CA ILE A 226 -31.40 -4.02 4.79
C ILE A 226 -32.47 -2.97 5.08
N THR A 227 -32.83 -2.82 6.35
CA THR A 227 -33.87 -1.89 6.80
C THR A 227 -33.36 -1.00 7.92
N LEU A 228 -34.11 0.05 8.22
CA LEU A 228 -33.84 0.99 9.31
C LEU A 228 -35.09 1.04 10.22
N PRO A 229 -35.32 0.02 11.10
CA PRO A 229 -36.48 -0.01 11.98
C PRO A 229 -36.49 1.11 13.01
N HIS A 230 -35.35 1.69 13.32
CA HIS A 230 -35.19 2.87 14.17
C HIS A 230 -34.04 3.73 13.64
N ALA A 231 -34.07 5.05 13.87
CA ALA A 231 -33.04 5.98 13.39
C ALA A 231 -31.58 5.59 13.77
N LEU A 232 -31.42 4.82 14.84
CA LEU A 232 -30.14 4.32 15.33
C LEU A 232 -30.02 2.78 15.24
N CYS A 233 -30.81 2.10 14.41
CA CYS A 233 -30.74 0.66 14.26
C CYS A 233 -30.82 0.27 12.79
N LEU A 234 -29.76 -0.32 12.26
CA LEU A 234 -29.74 -0.97 10.94
C LEU A 234 -29.97 -2.46 11.14
N GLN A 235 -30.95 -3.01 10.41
CA GLN A 235 -31.27 -4.44 10.46
C GLN A 235 -31.00 -5.10 9.11
N PHE A 236 -30.30 -6.21 9.15
CA PHE A 236 -29.99 -7.08 8.02
C PHE A 236 -30.77 -8.37 8.18
N THR A 237 -31.52 -8.77 7.16
CA THR A 237 -32.16 -10.09 7.10
C THR A 237 -31.41 -10.92 6.06
N LEU A 238 -30.99 -12.13 6.44
CA LEU A 238 -30.19 -13.04 5.65
C LEU A 238 -31.02 -14.18 5.07
N SER A 239 -30.58 -14.73 3.93
CA SER A 239 -31.16 -15.94 3.34
C SER A 239 -30.74 -17.21 4.06
N GLN A 240 -29.61 -17.17 4.74
CA GLN A 240 -29.04 -18.24 5.56
C GLN A 240 -28.10 -17.61 6.60
N PRO A 241 -27.86 -18.29 7.75
CA PRO A 241 -26.96 -17.76 8.77
C PRO A 241 -25.57 -17.45 8.21
N ASP A 242 -25.00 -16.32 8.62
CA ASP A 242 -23.63 -15.92 8.25
C ASP A 242 -22.97 -15.24 9.45
N TYR A 243 -22.23 -16.02 10.24
CA TYR A 243 -21.55 -15.53 11.44
C TYR A 243 -20.25 -14.79 11.13
N TRP A 244 -19.90 -14.60 9.85
CA TRP A 244 -18.87 -13.66 9.41
C TRP A 244 -19.42 -12.30 8.97
N LEU A 245 -20.73 -12.04 9.07
CA LEU A 245 -21.30 -10.77 8.60
C LEU A 245 -20.59 -9.56 9.23
N ALA A 246 -20.33 -9.56 10.53
CA ALA A 246 -19.64 -8.47 11.20
C ALA A 246 -18.18 -8.30 10.70
N HIS A 247 -17.50 -9.39 10.32
CA HIS A 247 -16.17 -9.35 9.71
C HIS A 247 -16.23 -8.75 8.30
N ARG A 248 -17.20 -9.17 7.48
CA ARG A 248 -17.39 -8.62 6.12
C ARG A 248 -17.69 -7.12 6.14
N LEU A 249 -18.47 -6.66 7.13
CA LEU A 249 -18.81 -5.24 7.30
C LEU A 249 -17.65 -4.40 7.88
N ALA A 250 -16.61 -5.06 8.44
CA ALA A 250 -15.37 -4.42 8.86
C ALA A 250 -14.36 -4.27 7.72
N ASP A 251 -14.53 -5.03 6.65
CA ASP A 251 -13.57 -5.07 5.55
C ASP A 251 -13.70 -3.86 4.62
N LEU A 252 -12.66 -3.63 3.84
CA LEU A 252 -12.50 -2.46 2.98
C LEU A 252 -13.67 -2.24 1.98
N PRO A 253 -14.17 -3.28 1.26
CA PRO A 253 -15.28 -3.09 0.32
C PRO A 253 -16.59 -2.61 0.96
N CYS A 254 -16.71 -2.70 2.30
CA CYS A 254 -17.89 -2.30 3.05
C CYS A 254 -17.73 -0.97 3.81
N ARG A 255 -16.69 -0.19 3.52
CA ARG A 255 -16.51 1.14 4.12
C ARG A 255 -17.61 2.10 3.69
N LEU A 256 -18.11 2.86 4.65
CA LEU A 256 -19.28 3.74 4.47
C LEU A 256 -18.85 5.17 4.19
N PHE A 257 -19.53 5.78 3.25
CA PHE A 257 -19.30 7.14 2.76
C PHE A 257 -20.62 7.89 2.61
N HIS A 258 -20.55 9.20 2.45
CA HIS A 258 -21.76 10.00 2.19
C HIS A 258 -22.36 9.62 0.82
N PRO A 259 -23.67 9.31 0.72
CA PRO A 259 -24.25 8.79 -0.52
C PRO A 259 -24.08 9.70 -1.74
N ASP A 260 -24.05 11.02 -1.53
CA ASP A 260 -23.88 12.02 -2.59
C ASP A 260 -22.41 12.40 -2.85
N ASN A 261 -21.48 12.00 -1.98
CA ASN A 261 -20.06 12.33 -2.10
C ASN A 261 -19.18 11.19 -1.57
N PRO A 262 -18.67 10.28 -2.41
CA PRO A 262 -17.85 9.16 -1.99
C PRO A 262 -16.52 9.54 -1.31
N LEU A 263 -16.04 10.77 -1.43
CA LEU A 263 -14.84 11.25 -0.73
C LEU A 263 -15.14 11.73 0.70
N LEU A 264 -16.42 11.90 1.05
CA LEU A 264 -16.83 12.34 2.37
C LEU A 264 -17.09 11.14 3.27
N GLY A 265 -16.17 10.89 4.19
CA GLY A 265 -16.21 9.81 5.16
C GLY A 265 -16.52 10.26 6.59
N ALA A 266 -16.38 9.32 7.52
CA ALA A 266 -16.49 9.51 8.96
C ALA A 266 -15.32 8.85 9.72
N GLY A 267 -14.20 8.60 9.05
CA GLY A 267 -12.99 8.03 9.63
C GLY A 267 -12.20 9.03 10.49
N PRO A 268 -11.06 8.59 11.08
CA PRO A 268 -10.27 9.41 11.99
C PRO A 268 -9.61 10.64 11.34
N PHE A 269 -9.41 10.62 10.03
CA PHE A 269 -8.86 11.74 9.27
C PHE A 269 -9.80 12.14 8.13
N LYS A 270 -9.81 13.43 7.80
CA LYS A 270 -10.52 14.00 6.65
C LYS A 270 -9.52 14.39 5.55
N LEU A 271 -9.94 14.29 4.30
CA LEU A 271 -9.16 14.72 3.14
C LEU A 271 -9.24 16.24 3.02
N ALA A 272 -8.13 16.93 3.29
CA ALA A 272 -8.04 18.38 3.19
C ALA A 272 -7.56 18.83 1.81
N THR A 273 -6.56 18.13 1.24
CA THR A 273 -5.98 18.45 -0.07
C THR A 273 -5.69 17.17 -0.83
N PHE A 274 -6.01 17.15 -2.14
CA PHE A 274 -5.66 16.06 -3.04
C PHE A 274 -5.22 16.65 -4.38
N GLU A 275 -3.93 16.88 -4.52
CA GLU A 275 -3.30 17.52 -5.67
C GLU A 275 -2.19 16.63 -6.25
N GLN A 276 -1.64 17.02 -7.40
CA GLN A 276 -0.61 16.25 -8.11
C GLN A 276 0.61 15.95 -7.23
N HIS A 277 0.99 16.87 -6.34
CA HIS A 277 2.22 16.80 -5.54
C HIS A 277 1.97 16.66 -4.05
N LEU A 278 0.73 16.79 -3.60
CA LEU A 278 0.37 16.78 -2.19
C LEU A 278 -0.97 16.09 -1.96
N LEU A 279 -0.95 15.10 -1.06
CA LEU A 279 -2.15 14.66 -0.38
C LEU A 279 -2.01 15.04 1.10
N ARG A 280 -2.97 15.79 1.63
CA ARG A 280 -3.02 16.23 3.02
C ARG A 280 -4.27 15.70 3.70
N LEU A 281 -4.07 15.04 4.80
CA LEU A 281 -5.09 14.57 5.72
C LEU A 281 -5.05 15.44 6.99
N GLU A 282 -6.22 15.78 7.50
CA GLU A 282 -6.38 16.47 8.78
C GLU A 282 -7.21 15.63 9.73
N GLN A 283 -6.93 15.73 11.01
CA GLN A 283 -7.71 15.07 12.06
C GLN A 283 -9.19 15.42 11.93
N HIS A 284 -10.06 14.44 12.11
CA HIS A 284 -11.51 14.65 12.15
C HIS A 284 -11.94 15.07 13.55
N GLU A 285 -12.28 16.33 13.72
CA GLU A 285 -12.64 16.97 15.00
C GLU A 285 -13.79 16.27 15.75
N PHE A 286 -14.71 15.64 15.00
CA PHE A 286 -15.90 14.99 15.54
C PHE A 286 -15.81 13.46 15.43
N TYR A 287 -14.60 12.91 15.36
CA TYR A 287 -14.44 11.47 15.27
C TYR A 287 -15.04 10.79 16.49
N HIS A 288 -15.83 9.75 16.26
CA HIS A 288 -16.67 9.10 17.27
C HIS A 288 -15.91 8.12 18.18
N LEU A 289 -14.63 7.89 17.94
CA LEU A 289 -13.74 7.08 18.75
C LEU A 289 -12.56 7.92 19.26
N GLN A 290 -11.47 7.26 19.66
CA GLN A 290 -10.26 7.95 20.09
C GLN A 290 -9.69 8.79 18.97
N HIS A 291 -9.49 10.07 19.21
CA HIS A 291 -8.85 10.98 18.27
C HIS A 291 -7.40 10.59 18.05
N PRO A 292 -6.89 10.62 16.81
CA PRO A 292 -5.47 10.53 16.53
C PRO A 292 -4.69 11.62 17.28
N TYR A 293 -3.44 11.33 17.65
CA TYR A 293 -2.56 12.35 18.27
C TYR A 293 -1.89 13.25 17.21
N LEU A 294 -1.83 12.80 15.97
CA LEU A 294 -1.40 13.63 14.84
C LEU A 294 -2.57 14.48 14.35
N GLU A 295 -2.34 15.76 14.14
CA GLU A 295 -3.35 16.63 13.54
C GLU A 295 -3.30 16.60 12.02
N ILE A 296 -2.10 16.45 11.44
CA ILE A 296 -1.87 16.54 9.99
C ILE A 296 -0.95 15.41 9.55
N ILE A 297 -1.33 14.77 8.43
CA ILE A 297 -0.47 13.84 7.67
C ILE A 297 -0.38 14.34 6.24
N GLU A 298 0.83 14.55 5.75
CA GLU A 298 1.11 14.98 4.38
C GLU A 298 1.88 13.91 3.62
N TYR A 299 1.35 13.49 2.49
CA TYR A 299 2.08 12.68 1.51
C TYR A 299 2.60 13.60 0.42
N TRP A 300 3.91 13.74 0.36
CA TRP A 300 4.59 14.52 -0.66
C TRP A 300 4.93 13.64 -1.85
N ILE A 301 4.20 13.84 -2.96
CA ILE A 301 4.27 12.99 -4.14
C ILE A 301 5.49 13.39 -4.98
N THR A 302 6.52 12.57 -4.93
CA THR A 302 7.83 12.80 -5.55
C THR A 302 8.25 11.60 -6.40
N PRO A 303 7.71 11.45 -7.62
CA PRO A 303 7.97 10.27 -8.47
C PRO A 303 9.46 10.01 -8.74
N ASN A 304 10.26 11.07 -8.76
CA ASN A 304 11.69 10.99 -9.08
C ASN A 304 12.60 10.54 -7.92
N LEU A 305 12.07 10.46 -6.68
CA LEU A 305 12.85 10.02 -5.52
C LEU A 305 13.33 8.57 -5.62
N MET A 306 12.65 7.74 -6.41
CA MET A 306 12.83 6.30 -6.44
C MET A 306 13.49 5.77 -7.73
N VAL A 307 13.85 6.62 -8.67
CA VAL A 307 14.50 6.21 -9.93
C VAL A 307 15.88 5.59 -9.69
N GLN A 308 16.48 5.81 -8.51
CA GLN A 308 17.82 5.30 -8.16
C GLN A 308 17.83 3.99 -7.38
N SER A 309 16.69 3.48 -6.90
CA SER A 309 16.65 2.14 -6.28
C SER A 309 16.44 1.09 -7.36
N THR A 310 17.53 0.51 -7.84
CA THR A 310 17.57 -0.52 -8.89
C THR A 310 17.01 -1.88 -8.44
N ASP A 311 16.68 -2.05 -7.18
CA ASP A 311 16.09 -3.28 -6.66
C ASP A 311 14.57 -3.16 -6.61
N GLY A 312 13.89 -3.89 -7.51
CA GLY A 312 12.43 -3.93 -7.66
C GLY A 312 11.64 -4.52 -6.49
N SER A 313 12.14 -4.39 -5.28
CA SER A 313 11.43 -4.70 -4.05
C SER A 313 10.27 -3.72 -3.83
N CYS A 314 9.23 -4.18 -3.17
CA CYS A 314 8.00 -3.45 -2.89
C CYS A 314 8.29 -2.01 -2.42
N GLN A 315 8.09 -1.03 -3.32
CA GLN A 315 8.39 0.38 -3.05
C GLN A 315 7.33 0.96 -2.12
N HIS A 316 7.62 0.94 -0.83
CA HIS A 316 6.75 1.58 0.16
C HIS A 316 7.10 3.08 0.28
N PRO A 317 6.12 3.98 0.52
CA PRO A 317 6.37 5.42 0.69
C PRO A 317 7.24 5.73 1.91
N VAL A 318 7.23 4.85 2.87
CA VAL A 318 8.21 4.79 3.93
C VAL A 318 9.15 3.66 3.53
N ARG A 319 10.40 4.00 3.30
CA ARG A 319 11.41 3.09 2.83
C ARG A 319 11.34 1.78 3.59
N ILE A 320 10.72 0.76 2.99
CA ILE A 320 10.88 -0.60 3.45
C ILE A 320 12.34 -0.91 3.17
N THR A 321 13.13 -0.89 4.20
CA THR A 321 14.53 -1.25 4.07
C THR A 321 14.61 -2.76 4.07
N ILE A 322 14.75 -3.28 2.89
CA ILE A 322 15.22 -4.62 2.66
C ILE A 322 16.74 -4.51 2.66
N GLY A 323 17.37 -4.56 3.83
CA GLY A 323 18.81 -4.39 3.95
C GLY A 323 19.26 -4.39 5.41
N GLN A 324 20.58 -4.45 5.62
CA GLN A 324 21.16 -4.49 6.96
C GLN A 324 20.95 -3.16 7.70
N GLU A 325 20.85 -3.23 9.04
CA GLU A 325 20.61 -2.10 9.94
C GLU A 325 21.63 -0.94 9.82
N GLU A 326 22.78 -1.18 9.18
CA GLU A 326 23.89 -0.23 9.08
C GLU A 326 23.58 1.00 8.19
N ASP A 327 22.60 0.90 7.29
CA ASP A 327 22.28 1.98 6.35
C ASP A 327 21.37 3.09 6.93
N PHE A 328 20.82 2.91 8.16
CA PHE A 328 19.81 3.84 8.72
C PHE A 328 19.96 4.10 10.22
N PRO A 329 20.96 4.84 10.66
CA PRO A 329 21.26 5.03 12.09
C PRO A 329 20.21 5.82 12.89
N LEU A 330 19.20 6.40 12.25
CA LEU A 330 18.19 7.26 12.91
C LEU A 330 16.75 6.72 12.82
N ALA A 331 16.51 5.63 12.09
CA ALA A 331 15.18 5.06 11.96
C ALA A 331 14.96 3.94 12.97
N ARG A 332 13.81 3.93 13.64
CA ARG A 332 13.43 2.83 14.54
C ARG A 332 12.72 1.74 13.73
N PRO A 333 13.16 0.48 13.79
CA PRO A 333 12.48 -0.60 13.12
C PRO A 333 11.10 -0.83 13.76
N VAL A 334 10.08 -0.91 12.93
CA VAL A 334 8.74 -1.34 13.31
C VAL A 334 8.59 -2.77 12.82
N GLN A 335 8.47 -3.71 13.75
CA GLN A 335 8.28 -5.12 13.45
C GLN A 335 6.83 -5.50 13.70
N ARG A 336 6.33 -6.41 12.89
CA ARG A 336 5.07 -7.08 13.13
C ARG A 336 5.34 -8.55 13.43
N SER A 337 4.73 -9.06 14.50
CA SER A 337 4.85 -10.45 14.92
C SER A 337 4.09 -11.45 14.04
N MET A 338 3.07 -10.97 13.29
CA MET A 338 2.30 -11.80 12.37
C MET A 338 2.75 -11.61 10.93
N SER A 339 2.77 -12.69 10.16
CA SER A 339 2.97 -12.63 8.72
C SER A 339 1.85 -11.80 8.05
N LEU A 340 2.23 -10.93 7.13
CA LEU A 340 1.28 -10.13 6.35
C LEU A 340 0.55 -10.97 5.29
N GLY A 341 1.06 -12.15 5.02
CA GLY A 341 0.55 -13.06 4.02
C GLY A 341 1.56 -14.16 3.72
N PHE A 342 1.26 -14.95 2.73
CA PHE A 342 2.11 -16.03 2.28
C PHE A 342 2.17 -16.08 0.75
N CYS A 343 3.29 -16.58 0.26
CA CYS A 343 3.44 -16.96 -1.14
C CYS A 343 3.01 -18.41 -1.31
N TYR A 344 2.39 -18.74 -2.43
CA TYR A 344 1.92 -20.08 -2.72
C TYR A 344 2.17 -20.48 -4.17
N LEU A 345 2.33 -21.78 -4.37
CA LEU A 345 2.24 -22.45 -5.66
C LEU A 345 0.87 -23.14 -5.73
N ALA A 346 0.05 -22.77 -6.72
CA ALA A 346 -1.18 -23.50 -7.03
C ALA A 346 -0.98 -24.35 -8.29
N VAL A 347 -1.60 -25.51 -8.29
CA VAL A 347 -1.53 -26.46 -9.42
C VAL A 347 -2.89 -26.56 -10.08
N ASN A 348 -2.94 -26.26 -11.37
CA ASN A 348 -4.11 -26.46 -12.19
C ASN A 348 -4.16 -27.93 -12.64
N GLN A 349 -4.78 -28.78 -11.83
CA GLN A 349 -4.83 -30.22 -12.06
C GLN A 349 -5.59 -30.58 -13.34
N HIS A 350 -6.53 -29.75 -13.78
CA HIS A 350 -7.27 -29.99 -15.02
C HIS A 350 -6.42 -29.83 -16.26
N ARG A 351 -5.54 -28.84 -16.26
CA ARG A 351 -4.67 -28.54 -17.39
C ARG A 351 -3.44 -29.43 -17.40
N SER A 352 -2.78 -29.56 -16.26
CA SER A 352 -1.49 -30.25 -16.17
C SER A 352 -1.59 -31.75 -16.46
N ASN A 353 -2.78 -32.36 -16.34
CA ASN A 353 -3.03 -33.81 -16.51
C ASN A 353 -2.01 -34.68 -15.75
N MET A 354 -1.43 -34.17 -14.66
CA MET A 354 -0.49 -34.92 -13.84
C MET A 354 -1.18 -36.03 -13.07
N THR A 355 -0.55 -37.20 -13.03
CA THR A 355 -0.95 -38.25 -12.08
C THR A 355 -0.67 -37.81 -10.65
N SER A 356 -1.35 -38.45 -9.69
CA SER A 356 -1.10 -38.15 -8.27
C SER A 356 0.36 -38.36 -7.85
N GLN A 357 1.06 -39.34 -8.44
CA GLN A 357 2.47 -39.58 -8.19
C GLN A 357 3.37 -38.48 -8.76
N GLN A 358 3.08 -38.01 -9.99
CA GLN A 358 3.80 -36.89 -10.61
C GLN A 358 3.61 -35.60 -9.82
N LEU A 359 2.38 -35.33 -9.36
CA LEU A 359 2.06 -34.19 -8.52
C LEU A 359 2.81 -34.25 -7.18
N ALA A 360 2.76 -35.37 -6.48
CA ALA A 360 3.46 -35.56 -5.21
C ALA A 360 4.98 -35.36 -5.40
N ARG A 361 5.56 -35.88 -6.51
CA ARG A 361 6.98 -35.68 -6.84
C ARG A 361 7.30 -34.20 -7.11
N LEU A 362 6.48 -33.51 -7.88
CA LEU A 362 6.67 -32.07 -8.13
C LEU A 362 6.68 -31.27 -6.81
N LEU A 363 5.69 -31.49 -5.95
CA LEU A 363 5.57 -30.78 -4.67
C LEU A 363 6.70 -31.12 -3.71
N MET A 364 7.13 -32.39 -3.66
CA MET A 364 8.31 -32.82 -2.90
C MET A 364 9.57 -32.09 -3.40
N LEU A 365 9.79 -32.03 -4.72
CA LEU A 365 10.94 -31.32 -5.29
C LEU A 365 10.93 -29.83 -4.92
N VAL A 366 9.77 -29.16 -4.96
CA VAL A 366 9.64 -27.77 -4.52
C VAL A 366 10.04 -27.62 -3.05
N GLN A 367 9.60 -28.53 -2.17
CA GLN A 367 9.88 -28.47 -0.74
C GLN A 367 11.34 -28.83 -0.38
N THR A 368 12.00 -29.67 -1.18
CA THR A 368 13.34 -30.23 -0.83
C THR A 368 14.48 -29.65 -1.64
N SER A 369 14.19 -28.80 -2.63
CA SER A 369 15.20 -28.28 -3.57
C SER A 369 16.14 -27.22 -3.00
N GLY A 370 15.87 -26.71 -1.80
CA GLY A 370 16.66 -25.61 -1.21
C GLY A 370 16.40 -24.23 -1.84
N ILE A 371 15.44 -24.09 -2.75
CA ILE A 371 15.12 -22.81 -3.41
C ILE A 371 14.75 -21.74 -2.39
N LEU A 372 13.93 -22.10 -1.41
CA LEU A 372 13.41 -21.15 -0.42
C LEU A 372 14.49 -20.73 0.57
N GLU A 373 15.36 -21.66 0.97
CA GLU A 373 16.50 -21.39 1.86
C GLU A 373 17.51 -20.47 1.19
N GLU A 374 17.82 -20.69 -0.07
CA GLU A 374 18.76 -19.84 -0.83
C GLU A 374 18.22 -18.40 -0.98
N LEU A 375 16.94 -18.23 -1.25
CA LEU A 375 16.30 -16.92 -1.34
C LEU A 375 16.24 -16.21 0.01
N SER A 376 15.99 -16.94 1.11
CA SER A 376 15.99 -16.41 2.47
C SER A 376 17.37 -15.84 2.84
N ILE A 377 18.44 -16.56 2.58
CA ILE A 377 19.81 -16.13 2.88
C ILE A 377 20.19 -14.87 2.08
N ARG A 378 19.77 -14.79 0.82
CA ARG A 378 20.16 -13.68 -0.06
C ARG A 378 19.38 -12.39 0.20
N ARG A 379 18.15 -12.44 0.71
CA ARG A 379 17.25 -11.29 0.73
C ARG A 379 16.63 -10.94 2.08
N GLY A 380 16.72 -11.82 3.09
CA GLY A 380 16.26 -11.54 4.47
C GLY A 380 14.77 -11.26 4.68
N ILE A 381 13.96 -11.26 3.60
CA ILE A 381 12.51 -10.93 3.63
C ILE A 381 11.66 -12.18 3.66
N ILE A 382 12.21 -13.26 3.12
CA ILE A 382 11.52 -14.52 2.94
C ILE A 382 11.92 -15.42 4.09
N THR A 383 10.93 -15.90 4.82
CA THR A 383 11.12 -16.96 5.80
C THR A 383 10.41 -18.21 5.30
N PRO A 384 11.13 -19.28 4.94
CA PRO A 384 10.50 -20.57 4.65
C PRO A 384 9.59 -20.94 5.80
N SER A 385 8.35 -21.27 5.49
CA SER A 385 7.37 -21.57 6.52
C SER A 385 7.00 -23.03 6.53
N HIS A 386 6.83 -23.57 7.74
CA HIS A 386 6.23 -24.88 7.96
C HIS A 386 4.73 -24.79 8.25
N GLU A 387 4.22 -23.58 8.35
CA GLU A 387 2.81 -23.28 8.58
C GLU A 387 2.35 -22.20 7.60
N MET A 388 1.18 -22.38 7.02
CA MET A 388 0.53 -21.36 6.16
C MET A 388 0.11 -20.15 6.99
N LEU A 389 -0.54 -20.40 8.12
CA LEU A 389 -0.85 -19.48 9.20
C LEU A 389 -0.45 -20.12 10.53
N PRO A 390 -0.32 -19.37 11.62
CA PRO A 390 -0.05 -19.94 12.93
C PRO A 390 -1.06 -21.07 13.28
N GLY A 391 -0.54 -22.28 13.52
CA GLY A 391 -1.35 -23.47 13.78
C GLY A 391 -1.97 -24.14 12.55
N TRP A 392 -1.59 -23.75 11.33
CA TRP A 392 -2.03 -24.37 10.07
C TRP A 392 -0.84 -25.02 9.36
N PRO A 393 -0.47 -26.24 9.73
CA PRO A 393 0.74 -26.87 9.24
C PRO A 393 0.69 -27.16 7.74
N ILE A 394 1.82 -27.00 7.06
CA ILE A 394 1.97 -27.35 5.64
C ILE A 394 2.35 -28.83 5.55
N PRO A 395 1.61 -29.66 4.80
CA PRO A 395 1.92 -31.07 4.64
C PRO A 395 3.28 -31.27 3.93
N ARG A 396 3.99 -32.31 4.33
CA ARG A 396 5.20 -32.73 3.63
C ARG A 396 4.84 -33.81 2.62
N PHE A 397 5.28 -33.58 1.38
CA PHE A 397 5.09 -34.53 0.31
C PHE A 397 6.26 -35.51 0.24
N ALA A 398 5.94 -36.79 0.09
CA ALA A 398 6.90 -37.85 -0.21
C ALA A 398 6.52 -38.50 -1.54
N SER A 399 7.49 -38.86 -2.34
CA SER A 399 7.28 -39.54 -3.61
C SER A 399 8.36 -40.57 -3.83
N ASP A 400 7.99 -41.71 -4.43
CA ASP A 400 8.96 -42.62 -5.02
C ASP A 400 9.63 -41.91 -6.21
N ASN A 401 10.96 -41.90 -6.22
CA ASN A 401 11.75 -41.11 -7.18
C ASN A 401 11.60 -41.52 -8.66
N ASP A 402 10.82 -42.55 -8.96
CA ASP A 402 10.76 -43.17 -10.29
C ASP A 402 9.65 -42.64 -11.22
N SER A 403 8.71 -41.82 -10.72
CA SER A 403 7.66 -41.27 -11.58
C SER A 403 8.19 -40.10 -12.41
N PRO A 404 8.30 -40.21 -13.75
CA PRO A 404 8.79 -39.11 -14.58
C PRO A 404 7.83 -37.92 -14.50
N LEU A 405 8.37 -36.70 -14.38
CA LEU A 405 7.58 -35.47 -14.49
C LEU A 405 7.05 -35.29 -15.92
N PRO A 406 6.02 -34.48 -16.14
CA PRO A 406 5.63 -34.06 -17.49
C PRO A 406 6.79 -33.42 -18.24
N ALA A 407 6.91 -33.70 -19.54
CA ALA A 407 7.99 -33.16 -20.36
C ALA A 407 8.00 -31.63 -20.43
N HIS A 408 6.82 -31.01 -20.32
CA HIS A 408 6.65 -29.57 -20.41
C HIS A 408 5.54 -29.09 -19.45
N LEU A 409 5.80 -27.98 -18.74
CA LEU A 409 4.84 -27.29 -17.88
C LEU A 409 4.92 -25.78 -18.13
N ILE A 410 3.79 -25.10 -17.96
CA ILE A 410 3.67 -23.64 -18.04
C ILE A 410 3.40 -23.08 -16.65
N LEU A 411 4.27 -22.18 -16.17
CA LEU A 411 4.11 -21.45 -14.93
C LEU A 411 3.81 -19.98 -15.23
N ILE A 412 2.73 -19.46 -14.63
CA ILE A 412 2.44 -18.03 -14.61
C ILE A 412 2.69 -17.52 -13.20
N TYR A 413 3.50 -16.48 -13.06
CA TYR A 413 3.75 -15.83 -11.76
C TYR A 413 3.27 -14.38 -11.77
N GLN A 414 2.82 -13.92 -10.61
CA GLN A 414 2.49 -12.50 -10.35
C GLN A 414 3.74 -11.74 -9.87
N PRO A 415 3.88 -10.42 -10.15
CA PRO A 415 4.86 -9.62 -9.43
C PRO A 415 4.53 -9.63 -7.92
N PRO A 416 5.48 -9.70 -6.99
CA PRO A 416 6.76 -9.02 -7.01
C PRO A 416 7.96 -9.86 -7.46
N MET A 417 9.15 -9.25 -7.38
CA MET A 417 10.41 -9.79 -7.90
C MET A 417 10.82 -11.14 -7.26
N GLU A 418 10.44 -11.36 -6.01
CA GLU A 418 10.71 -12.59 -5.27
C GLU A 418 10.11 -13.80 -5.98
N LEU A 419 8.88 -13.66 -6.49
CA LEU A 419 8.19 -14.73 -7.22
C LEU A 419 8.85 -15.05 -8.55
N LYS A 420 9.41 -14.05 -9.23
CA LYS A 420 10.25 -14.27 -10.40
C LYS A 420 11.46 -15.14 -10.06
N SER A 421 12.15 -14.82 -8.96
CA SER A 421 13.31 -15.58 -8.51
C SER A 421 12.96 -17.03 -8.17
N VAL A 422 11.83 -17.26 -7.49
CA VAL A 422 11.30 -18.62 -7.24
C VAL A 422 11.03 -19.36 -8.55
N ALA A 423 10.35 -18.71 -9.50
CA ALA A 423 10.03 -19.30 -10.80
C ALA A 423 11.30 -19.67 -11.60
N GLU A 424 12.32 -18.81 -11.62
CA GLU A 424 13.59 -19.06 -12.31
C GLU A 424 14.37 -20.21 -11.67
N GLN A 425 14.42 -20.30 -10.34
CA GLN A 425 15.05 -21.40 -9.64
C GLN A 425 14.29 -22.72 -9.85
N LEU A 426 12.96 -22.68 -9.79
CA LEU A 426 12.12 -23.85 -10.07
C LEU A 426 12.37 -24.38 -11.48
N LYS A 427 12.54 -23.50 -12.49
CA LYS A 427 12.90 -23.88 -13.85
C LYS A 427 14.21 -24.68 -13.90
N VAL A 428 15.22 -24.28 -13.14
CA VAL A 428 16.51 -25.00 -13.07
C VAL A 428 16.31 -26.38 -12.44
N VAL A 429 15.60 -26.47 -11.33
CA VAL A 429 15.33 -27.72 -10.61
C VAL A 429 14.57 -28.71 -11.49
N LEU A 430 13.52 -28.25 -12.19
CA LEU A 430 12.71 -29.12 -13.05
C LEU A 430 13.46 -29.54 -14.31
N ALA A 431 14.31 -28.68 -14.87
CA ALA A 431 15.15 -29.04 -16.02
C ALA A 431 16.11 -30.18 -15.69
N ALA A 432 16.69 -30.20 -14.47
CA ALA A 432 17.51 -31.32 -14.00
C ALA A 432 16.76 -32.64 -13.87
N GLN A 433 15.41 -32.60 -13.81
CA GLN A 433 14.52 -33.76 -13.79
C GLN A 433 13.89 -34.08 -15.16
N GLY A 434 14.39 -33.46 -16.23
CA GLY A 434 13.88 -33.68 -17.60
C GLY A 434 12.56 -32.97 -17.93
N CYS A 435 12.12 -32.02 -17.10
CA CYS A 435 10.92 -31.24 -17.33
C CYS A 435 11.26 -29.80 -17.76
N THR A 436 10.76 -29.38 -18.91
CA THR A 436 10.92 -28.00 -19.39
C THR A 436 9.84 -27.11 -18.77
N LEU A 437 10.22 -26.08 -17.99
CA LEU A 437 9.30 -25.10 -17.43
C LEU A 437 9.32 -23.82 -18.26
N GLU A 438 8.20 -23.51 -18.89
CA GLU A 438 7.97 -22.21 -19.52
C GLU A 438 7.44 -21.23 -18.49
N ILE A 439 8.12 -20.10 -18.31
CA ILE A 439 7.76 -19.08 -17.31
C ILE A 439 7.16 -17.87 -18.01
N ARG A 440 6.00 -17.42 -17.53
CA ARG A 440 5.29 -16.22 -17.98
C ARG A 440 5.01 -15.29 -16.80
N ALA A 441 5.27 -13.99 -16.98
CA ALA A 441 4.88 -13.00 -16.00
C ALA A 441 3.41 -12.58 -16.22
N SER A 442 2.63 -12.51 -15.16
CA SER A 442 1.36 -11.78 -15.17
C SER A 442 1.64 -10.28 -15.07
N HIS A 443 0.87 -9.45 -15.79
CA HIS A 443 0.95 -7.99 -15.67
C HIS A 443 0.19 -7.47 -14.43
N ASP A 444 -0.68 -8.28 -13.87
CA ASP A 444 -1.57 -7.92 -12.77
C ASP A 444 -1.14 -8.60 -11.47
N LYS A 445 -1.25 -7.88 -10.37
CA LYS A 445 -0.99 -8.40 -9.00
C LYS A 445 -2.12 -9.28 -8.44
N GLN A 446 -3.20 -9.43 -9.15
CA GLN A 446 -4.36 -10.26 -8.78
C GLN A 446 -4.85 -11.00 -10.02
N TRP A 447 -5.39 -12.18 -9.81
CA TRP A 447 -6.08 -12.92 -10.86
C TRP A 447 -7.38 -12.18 -11.20
N LYS A 448 -7.48 -11.60 -12.39
CA LYS A 448 -8.67 -10.83 -12.79
C LYS A 448 -9.80 -11.72 -13.31
N ASP A 449 -9.43 -12.82 -13.96
CA ASP A 449 -10.37 -13.77 -14.51
C ASP A 449 -9.77 -15.18 -14.60
N SER A 450 -10.61 -16.17 -14.87
CA SER A 450 -10.18 -17.55 -15.03
C SER A 450 -9.38 -17.81 -16.31
N HIS A 451 -9.47 -16.95 -17.34
CA HIS A 451 -8.81 -17.18 -18.62
C HIS A 451 -7.29 -17.17 -18.55
N GLN A 452 -6.71 -16.36 -17.65
CA GLN A 452 -5.26 -16.41 -17.41
C GLN A 452 -4.87 -17.71 -16.70
N ILE A 453 -5.68 -18.15 -15.75
CA ILE A 453 -5.48 -19.34 -14.93
C ILE A 453 -5.56 -20.60 -15.81
N GLU A 454 -6.52 -20.66 -16.72
CA GLU A 454 -6.72 -21.78 -17.65
C GLU A 454 -5.52 -22.04 -18.58
N LYS A 455 -4.63 -21.05 -18.75
CA LYS A 455 -3.43 -21.15 -19.60
C LYS A 455 -2.20 -21.66 -18.87
N ALA A 456 -2.27 -21.87 -17.57
CA ALA A 456 -1.15 -22.28 -16.73
C ALA A 456 -1.37 -23.66 -16.13
N ASP A 457 -0.30 -24.45 -16.05
CA ASP A 457 -0.24 -25.69 -15.27
C ASP A 457 0.08 -25.37 -13.80
N LEU A 458 0.92 -24.36 -13.58
CA LEU A 458 1.37 -23.88 -12.27
C LEU A 458 1.14 -22.38 -12.16
N LEU A 459 0.72 -21.93 -11.00
CA LEU A 459 0.43 -20.53 -10.68
C LEU A 459 1.17 -20.15 -9.41
N LEU A 460 1.99 -19.12 -9.49
CA LEU A 460 2.79 -18.63 -8.37
C LEU A 460 2.35 -17.20 -8.04
N ALA A 461 1.84 -17.02 -6.82
CA ALA A 461 1.31 -15.74 -6.36
C ALA A 461 1.45 -15.57 -4.85
N ASP A 462 1.08 -14.41 -4.36
CA ASP A 462 0.96 -14.12 -2.94
C ASP A 462 -0.48 -13.82 -2.55
N HIS A 463 -0.80 -14.12 -1.29
CA HIS A 463 -2.07 -13.78 -0.67
C HIS A 463 -1.84 -13.01 0.63
N LEU A 464 -2.48 -11.84 0.74
CA LEU A 464 -2.46 -11.02 1.96
C LEU A 464 -3.61 -11.41 2.87
N VAL A 465 -3.31 -11.60 4.15
CA VAL A 465 -4.26 -12.19 5.09
C VAL A 465 -5.10 -11.14 5.84
N GLY A 466 -4.70 -9.88 5.83
CA GLY A 466 -5.43 -8.82 6.54
C GLY A 466 -5.38 -8.95 8.07
N GLU A 467 -6.16 -8.14 8.78
CA GLU A 467 -6.22 -8.14 10.25
C GLU A 467 -7.02 -9.34 10.80
N SER A 468 -7.94 -9.89 10.02
CA SER A 468 -8.72 -11.08 10.38
C SER A 468 -8.38 -12.25 9.46
N PRO A 469 -7.37 -13.07 9.81
CA PRO A 469 -6.89 -14.16 8.95
C PRO A 469 -8.00 -15.13 8.52
N GLU A 470 -8.85 -15.54 9.42
CA GLU A 470 -9.92 -16.50 9.12
C GLU A 470 -10.92 -15.95 8.09
N ALA A 471 -11.39 -14.72 8.28
CA ALA A 471 -12.31 -14.10 7.35
C ALA A 471 -11.67 -13.84 5.99
N ALA A 472 -10.37 -13.48 5.97
CA ALA A 472 -9.61 -13.32 4.73
C ALA A 472 -9.47 -14.64 3.97
N MET A 473 -9.16 -15.72 4.68
CA MET A 473 -9.00 -17.05 4.09
C MET A 473 -10.35 -17.59 3.56
N GLU A 474 -11.45 -17.41 4.30
CA GLU A 474 -12.78 -17.75 3.81
C GLU A 474 -13.15 -16.95 2.55
N SER A 475 -12.93 -15.65 2.57
CA SER A 475 -13.20 -14.77 1.43
C SER A 475 -12.31 -15.13 0.22
N TRP A 476 -11.08 -15.52 0.43
CA TRP A 476 -10.19 -15.96 -0.64
C TRP A 476 -10.72 -17.20 -1.36
N LEU A 477 -11.12 -18.24 -0.60
CA LEU A 477 -11.73 -19.45 -1.18
C LEU A 477 -13.04 -19.16 -1.92
N ARG A 478 -13.81 -18.18 -1.45
CA ARG A 478 -15.13 -17.87 -2.00
C ARG A 478 -15.08 -16.98 -3.24
N LEU A 479 -14.13 -16.01 -3.28
CA LEU A 479 -14.21 -14.88 -4.21
C LEU A 479 -13.06 -14.83 -5.21
N ASP A 480 -11.89 -15.40 -4.90
CA ASP A 480 -10.74 -15.29 -5.79
C ASP A 480 -10.94 -16.16 -7.05
N PRO A 481 -10.75 -15.58 -8.25
CA PRO A 481 -10.87 -16.29 -9.53
C PRO A 481 -9.95 -17.52 -9.64
N LEU A 482 -8.85 -17.57 -8.89
CA LEU A 482 -7.95 -18.72 -8.81
C LEU A 482 -8.70 -20.02 -8.62
N TRP A 483 -9.52 -20.07 -7.58
CA TRP A 483 -10.22 -21.30 -7.17
C TRP A 483 -11.18 -21.79 -8.25
N ARG A 484 -11.91 -20.86 -8.86
CA ARG A 484 -12.80 -21.19 -9.97
C ARG A 484 -12.04 -21.67 -11.21
N GLY A 485 -10.81 -21.19 -11.41
CA GLY A 485 -9.97 -21.54 -12.55
C GLY A 485 -9.24 -22.88 -12.41
N ILE A 486 -8.90 -23.29 -11.17
CA ILE A 486 -8.16 -24.55 -10.92
C ILE A 486 -9.05 -25.72 -10.49
N LEU A 487 -10.28 -25.46 -9.99
CA LEU A 487 -11.24 -26.48 -9.57
C LEU A 487 -12.18 -26.85 -10.70
N SER A 488 -12.56 -28.14 -10.78
CA SER A 488 -13.66 -28.55 -11.64
C SER A 488 -14.99 -27.92 -11.20
N PRO A 489 -15.99 -27.84 -12.08
CA PRO A 489 -17.31 -27.34 -11.70
C PRO A 489 -17.91 -28.06 -10.47
N SER A 490 -17.71 -29.38 -10.36
CA SER A 490 -18.18 -30.17 -9.22
C SER A 490 -17.39 -29.88 -7.93
N GLN A 491 -16.07 -29.74 -8.02
CA GLN A 491 -15.23 -29.37 -6.87
C GLN A 491 -15.54 -27.94 -6.41
N TRP A 492 -15.72 -27.01 -7.33
CA TRP A 492 -16.12 -25.62 -7.02
C TRP A 492 -17.48 -25.59 -6.29
N GLU A 493 -18.48 -26.32 -6.80
CA GLU A 493 -19.78 -26.40 -6.14
C GLU A 493 -19.67 -26.99 -4.73
N GLN A 494 -18.87 -28.06 -4.58
CA GLN A 494 -18.63 -28.67 -3.27
C GLN A 494 -17.92 -27.69 -2.32
N GLN A 495 -16.91 -26.96 -2.79
CA GLN A 495 -16.24 -25.92 -1.98
C GLN A 495 -17.23 -24.85 -1.50
N GLN A 496 -18.10 -24.35 -2.39
CA GLN A 496 -19.11 -23.36 -2.02
C GLN A 496 -20.10 -23.90 -0.97
N LYS A 497 -20.50 -25.20 -1.07
CA LYS A 497 -21.33 -25.86 -0.06
C LYS A 497 -20.61 -25.96 1.30
N THR A 498 -19.33 -26.36 1.28
CA THR A 498 -18.51 -26.43 2.50
C THR A 498 -18.38 -25.07 3.16
N LEU A 499 -18.04 -24.02 2.41
CA LEU A 499 -17.95 -22.65 2.93
C LEU A 499 -19.30 -22.14 3.46
N THR A 500 -20.39 -22.50 2.81
CA THR A 500 -21.74 -22.17 3.27
C THR A 500 -22.08 -22.87 4.58
N HIS A 501 -21.67 -24.12 4.75
CA HIS A 501 -21.82 -24.83 6.02
C HIS A 501 -20.98 -24.17 7.12
N ILE A 502 -19.71 -23.87 6.87
CA ILE A 502 -18.81 -23.27 7.86
C ILE A 502 -19.32 -21.90 8.32
N GLN A 503 -19.80 -21.05 7.40
CA GLN A 503 -20.32 -19.72 7.77
C GLN A 503 -21.54 -19.76 8.70
N GLN A 504 -22.31 -20.88 8.69
CA GLN A 504 -23.50 -21.06 9.52
C GLN A 504 -23.17 -21.50 10.95
N ILE A 505 -21.93 -21.88 11.24
CA ILE A 505 -21.50 -22.30 12.58
C ILE A 505 -21.35 -21.05 13.45
N GLU A 506 -22.10 -20.98 14.54
CA GLU A 506 -22.09 -19.86 15.48
C GLU A 506 -20.77 -19.74 16.23
N LEU A 507 -20.24 -20.87 16.71
CA LEU A 507 -19.04 -20.92 17.55
C LEU A 507 -17.78 -20.63 16.71
N ALA A 508 -17.10 -19.51 16.98
CA ALA A 508 -15.93 -19.07 16.22
C ALA A 508 -14.78 -20.09 16.20
N SER A 509 -14.52 -20.79 17.33
CA SER A 509 -13.48 -21.83 17.39
C SER A 509 -13.79 -23.01 16.49
N GLU A 510 -15.05 -23.39 16.35
CA GLU A 510 -15.47 -24.46 15.45
C GLU A 510 -15.39 -24.02 13.98
N ARG A 511 -15.80 -22.79 13.64
CA ARG A 511 -15.60 -22.24 12.29
C ARG A 511 -14.12 -22.24 11.89
N HIS A 512 -13.25 -21.82 12.82
CA HIS A 512 -11.81 -21.85 12.63
C HIS A 512 -11.28 -23.26 12.36
N HIS A 513 -11.70 -24.21 13.17
CA HIS A 513 -11.31 -25.61 13.02
C HIS A 513 -11.74 -26.17 11.67
N GLN A 514 -13.00 -26.00 11.28
CA GLN A 514 -13.54 -26.50 10.02
C GLN A 514 -12.87 -25.83 8.80
N LEU A 515 -12.60 -24.54 8.87
CA LEU A 515 -11.89 -23.83 7.80
C LEU A 515 -10.44 -24.33 7.64
N ARG A 516 -9.75 -24.55 8.77
CA ARG A 516 -8.39 -25.09 8.79
C ARG A 516 -8.35 -26.50 8.19
N GLU A 517 -9.27 -27.39 8.58
CA GLU A 517 -9.34 -28.74 7.99
C GLU A 517 -9.61 -28.69 6.50
N HIS A 518 -10.49 -27.80 6.03
CA HIS A 518 -10.73 -27.64 4.60
C HIS A 518 -9.48 -27.20 3.85
N TYR A 519 -8.69 -26.28 4.39
CA TYR A 519 -7.40 -25.91 3.80
C TYR A 519 -6.38 -27.03 3.85
N ASN A 520 -6.36 -27.82 4.92
CA ASN A 520 -5.51 -29.00 5.00
C ASN A 520 -5.82 -29.99 3.87
N ASP A 521 -7.09 -30.22 3.57
CA ASP A 521 -7.53 -31.09 2.47
C ASP A 521 -7.09 -30.52 1.10
N LEU A 522 -7.21 -29.20 0.89
CA LEU A 522 -6.75 -28.55 -0.34
C LEU A 522 -5.22 -28.66 -0.51
N MET A 523 -4.45 -28.54 0.57
CA MET A 523 -3.01 -28.74 0.55
C MET A 523 -2.65 -30.20 0.30
N LEU A 524 -3.28 -31.15 1.01
CA LEU A 524 -3.04 -32.58 0.85
C LEU A 524 -3.39 -33.09 -0.56
N SER A 525 -4.42 -32.50 -1.19
CA SER A 525 -4.76 -32.82 -2.58
C SER A 525 -3.75 -32.23 -3.59
N GLY A 526 -2.82 -31.40 -3.16
CA GLY A 526 -1.81 -30.75 -3.99
C GLY A 526 -2.34 -29.59 -4.84
N LEU A 527 -3.54 -29.09 -4.57
CA LEU A 527 -4.09 -27.91 -5.26
C LEU A 527 -3.32 -26.64 -4.94
N ILE A 528 -2.85 -26.54 -3.70
CA ILE A 528 -2.07 -25.39 -3.22
C ILE A 528 -0.92 -25.87 -2.30
N LEU A 529 0.24 -25.28 -2.49
CA LEU A 529 1.40 -25.43 -1.62
C LEU A 529 1.86 -24.04 -1.15
N PRO A 530 1.65 -23.66 0.11
CA PRO A 530 2.30 -22.48 0.69
C PRO A 530 3.81 -22.67 0.72
N LEU A 531 4.57 -21.62 0.36
CA LEU A 531 6.02 -21.69 0.20
C LEU A 531 6.76 -20.95 1.31
N PHE A 532 6.41 -19.71 1.54
CA PHE A 532 7.03 -18.85 2.55
C PHE A 532 6.07 -17.75 3.00
N ASN A 533 6.35 -17.21 4.17
CA ASN A 533 5.63 -16.09 4.73
C ASN A 533 6.45 -14.83 4.59
N TYR A 534 5.77 -13.70 4.39
CA TYR A 534 6.43 -12.40 4.41
C TYR A 534 6.64 -11.94 5.85
N GLN A 535 7.87 -11.58 6.16
CA GLN A 535 8.20 -10.83 7.37
C GLN A 535 8.66 -9.44 6.93
N TYR A 536 7.87 -8.43 7.21
CA TYR A 536 8.27 -7.07 6.94
C TYR A 536 8.85 -6.43 8.18
N GLN A 537 10.07 -5.96 8.05
CA GLN A 537 10.65 -5.00 8.94
C GLN A 537 10.60 -3.65 8.24
N VAL A 538 9.98 -2.67 8.86
CA VAL A 538 9.78 -1.34 8.28
C VAL A 538 10.37 -0.33 9.23
N ASN A 539 11.09 0.64 8.69
CA ASN A 539 11.58 1.75 9.49
C ASN A 539 10.50 2.84 9.60
N ALA A 540 10.13 3.19 10.83
CA ALA A 540 9.22 4.30 11.06
C ALA A 540 9.82 5.62 10.54
N PRO A 541 8.98 6.56 10.09
CA PRO A 541 9.45 7.91 9.79
C PRO A 541 10.25 8.49 10.98
N PRO A 542 11.28 9.32 10.72
CA PRO A 542 12.05 9.91 11.80
C PRO A 542 11.18 10.81 12.69
N ARG A 543 11.54 10.93 13.94
CA ARG A 543 10.93 11.82 14.95
C ARG A 543 9.47 11.52 15.28
N ILE A 544 9.00 10.29 15.06
CA ILE A 544 7.65 9.84 15.41
C ILE A 544 7.70 8.61 16.29
N ASN A 545 6.74 8.45 17.19
CA ASN A 545 6.54 7.30 18.06
C ASN A 545 5.14 6.69 17.83
N GLY A 546 4.90 5.49 18.37
CA GLY A 546 3.59 4.84 18.33
C GLY A 546 3.14 4.39 16.94
N VAL A 547 4.03 4.36 15.95
CA VAL A 547 3.72 3.83 14.63
C VAL A 547 3.68 2.32 14.70
N THR A 548 2.60 1.73 14.20
CA THR A 548 2.42 0.28 14.04
C THR A 548 2.21 -0.08 12.57
N LEU A 549 2.28 -1.36 12.24
CA LEU A 549 1.99 -1.84 10.88
C LEU A 549 0.62 -2.48 10.84
N THR A 550 -0.19 -2.08 9.88
CA THR A 550 -1.41 -2.80 9.52
C THR A 550 -1.07 -4.15 8.89
N ALA A 551 -2.02 -5.07 8.85
CA ALA A 551 -1.88 -6.34 8.15
C ALA A 551 -1.60 -6.21 6.65
N TYR A 552 -1.89 -5.08 6.06
CA TYR A 552 -1.59 -4.77 4.66
C TYR A 552 -0.17 -4.24 4.45
N GLY A 553 0.66 -4.18 5.50
CA GLY A 553 2.02 -3.68 5.45
C GLY A 553 2.12 -2.16 5.33
N TRP A 554 1.09 -1.42 5.75
CA TRP A 554 1.08 0.04 5.84
C TRP A 554 1.19 0.49 7.28
N PHE A 555 1.66 1.74 7.45
CA PHE A 555 1.70 2.34 8.77
C PHE A 555 0.31 2.70 9.27
N ASP A 556 -0.01 2.20 10.45
CA ASP A 556 -1.14 2.70 11.23
C ASP A 556 -0.68 3.92 12.02
N PHE A 557 -1.19 5.07 11.67
CA PHE A 557 -0.88 6.33 12.35
C PHE A 557 -1.91 6.71 13.42
N SER A 558 -2.89 5.87 13.70
CA SER A 558 -3.95 6.16 14.67
C SER A 558 -3.42 6.38 16.09
N GLN A 559 -2.29 5.73 16.43
CA GLN A 559 -1.60 5.84 17.71
C GLN A 559 -0.26 6.59 17.62
N ALA A 560 0.05 7.10 16.44
CA ALA A 560 1.30 7.79 16.20
C ALA A 560 1.29 9.18 16.85
N TRP A 561 2.40 9.58 17.47
CA TRP A 561 2.53 10.85 18.18
C TRP A 561 3.94 11.41 18.11
N LEU A 562 4.06 12.70 18.30
CA LEU A 562 5.33 13.42 18.36
C LEU A 562 5.61 13.87 19.80
N PRO A 563 6.83 13.62 20.32
CA PRO A 563 7.25 14.23 21.56
C PRO A 563 7.31 15.75 21.41
N PRO A 564 6.81 16.53 22.38
CA PRO A 564 7.01 17.97 22.37
C PRO A 564 8.50 18.28 22.34
N THR A 565 8.90 19.25 21.53
CA THR A 565 10.25 19.80 21.59
C THR A 565 10.39 20.62 22.88
N ALA A 566 11.43 20.37 23.64
CA ALA A 566 11.74 21.26 24.78
C ALA A 566 11.90 22.70 24.25
N THR A 567 11.08 23.61 24.74
CA THR A 567 11.15 25.06 24.44
C THR A 567 12.43 25.64 24.98
#